data_576884c40688785246143ff751802026
#
_entry.id   576884c40688785246143ff751802026
#
_cell.length_a   1.000
_cell.length_b   1.000
_cell.length_c   1.000
_cell.angle_alpha   90.00
_cell.angle_beta   90.00
_cell.angle_gamma   90.00
#
_symmetry.space_group_name_H-M   'P 1'
#
loop_
_entity.id
_entity.type
_entity.pdbx_description
1 polymer ?
#
loop_
_entity_poly.entity_id
_entity_poly.type
_entity_poly.pdbx_seq_one_letter_code
_entity_poly.pdbx_strand_id
1 'polypeptide(L)'
;MSPRRRDVGAQASSGVVSIRAHASYRPDYSTLASAQVVAARQKLGLTHAGFADHLTGSLGWPVYESAVKRWETSKAPPGDALLACAAILQGVPTPAVPLLATVPPAFPAEALAGPWLTCYQFSHNASPRYHADIAHATVGPDGRIGAVNHPPEPRSEGRARPFRNEIDAALAGRHLIGEWRNTSDTRYYGALQLAVLPGEIVMEGYYAGVGSDIQVSTGFWKWVRLDPDSIPDLGMPGVTLREPSDLYDLVMSYSQYGAPLTLADVREGS
;
A
#
# COMPACT_ATOMS: atom_id res chain seq x y z
N MET A 1 -9.56 69.69 -23.45
CA MET A 1 -8.68 69.29 -22.31
C MET A 1 -9.09 67.92 -21.81
N SER A 2 -8.40 66.86 -22.25
CA SER A 2 -8.66 65.49 -21.81
C SER A 2 -7.56 65.05 -20.87
N PRO A 3 -7.85 64.39 -19.75
CA PRO A 3 -6.81 63.86 -18.87
C PRO A 3 -6.36 62.46 -19.36
N ARG A 4 -5.06 62.31 -19.42
CA ARG A 4 -4.34 61.05 -19.73
C ARG A 4 -4.58 60.02 -18.59
N ARG A 5 -5.02 58.83 -18.97
CA ARG A 5 -4.95 57.62 -18.10
C ARG A 5 -3.48 57.18 -18.03
N ARG A 6 -3.01 56.96 -16.82
CA ARG A 6 -1.75 56.27 -16.54
C ARG A 6 -2.07 54.77 -16.41
N ASP A 7 -1.54 53.96 -17.33
CA ASP A 7 -1.45 52.54 -17.18
C ASP A 7 -0.36 52.22 -16.15
N VAL A 8 -0.77 51.62 -15.04
CA VAL A 8 0.14 51.01 -14.07
C VAL A 8 0.12 49.49 -14.34
N GLY A 9 1.03 49.06 -15.19
CA GLY A 9 1.31 47.64 -15.41
C GLY A 9 2.05 47.05 -14.19
N ALA A 10 1.33 46.36 -13.33
CA ALA A 10 1.94 45.53 -12.31
C ALA A 10 2.37 44.19 -12.95
N GLN A 11 3.64 44.09 -13.31
CA GLN A 11 4.26 42.79 -13.57
C GLN A 11 4.42 42.04 -12.25
N ALA A 12 3.56 41.07 -12.01
CA ALA A 12 3.78 40.05 -11.01
C ALA A 12 4.89 39.10 -11.53
N SER A 13 6.11 39.29 -11.07
CA SER A 13 7.20 38.34 -11.26
C SER A 13 6.87 37.11 -10.41
N SER A 14 6.41 36.03 -11.07
CA SER A 14 6.34 34.72 -10.44
C SER A 14 7.77 34.24 -10.15
N GLY A 15 8.19 34.41 -8.91
CA GLY A 15 9.45 33.86 -8.43
C GLY A 15 9.32 32.32 -8.39
N VAL A 16 9.68 31.69 -9.49
CA VAL A 16 9.96 30.25 -9.48
C VAL A 16 11.24 30.09 -8.71
N VAL A 17 11.10 29.75 -7.42
CA VAL A 17 12.24 29.33 -6.59
C VAL A 17 12.81 28.06 -7.21
N SER A 18 13.94 28.19 -7.87
CA SER A 18 14.65 27.04 -8.43
C SER A 18 15.15 26.15 -7.30
N ILE A 19 14.54 25.00 -7.12
CA ILE A 19 14.92 23.94 -6.16
C ILE A 19 16.29 23.30 -6.52
N ARG A 20 16.97 23.79 -7.56
CA ARG A 20 18.27 23.24 -8.00
C ARG A 20 19.47 23.59 -7.11
N ALA A 21 19.34 24.50 -6.17
CA ALA A 21 20.47 24.95 -5.33
C ALA A 21 20.85 24.01 -4.16
N HIS A 22 20.06 22.96 -3.88
CA HIS A 22 20.34 22.02 -2.79
C HIS A 22 20.73 20.61 -3.25
N ALA A 23 21.09 20.43 -4.51
CA ALA A 23 21.44 19.11 -5.06
C ALA A 23 22.86 18.61 -4.70
N SER A 24 23.63 19.34 -3.89
CA SER A 24 25.06 19.04 -3.69
C SER A 24 25.42 18.24 -2.44
N TYR A 25 24.49 17.98 -1.53
CA TYR A 25 24.74 17.12 -0.38
C TYR A 25 23.68 16.04 -0.27
N ARG A 26 23.91 14.92 -0.96
CA ARG A 26 23.25 13.66 -0.64
C ARG A 26 24.21 12.87 0.25
N PRO A 27 23.88 12.64 1.54
CA PRO A 27 24.68 11.72 2.35
C PRO A 27 24.77 10.38 1.61
N ASP A 28 25.93 9.77 1.60
CA ASP A 28 26.07 8.40 1.10
C ASP A 28 25.43 7.44 2.10
N TYR A 29 24.12 7.29 1.98
CA TYR A 29 23.34 6.40 2.84
C TYR A 29 23.78 4.94 2.75
N SER A 30 24.44 4.52 1.67
CA SER A 30 24.94 3.15 1.53
C SER A 30 26.11 2.91 2.47
N THR A 31 27.04 3.84 2.54
CA THR A 31 28.19 3.79 3.49
C THR A 31 27.71 3.85 4.94
N LEU A 32 26.74 4.73 5.25
CA LEU A 32 26.17 4.81 6.60
C LEU A 32 25.44 3.52 6.99
N ALA A 33 24.67 2.95 6.08
CA ALA A 33 23.96 1.70 6.30
C ALA A 33 24.91 0.52 6.52
N SER A 34 25.98 0.42 5.73
CA SER A 34 27.02 -0.60 5.90
C SER A 34 27.75 -0.47 7.24
N ALA A 35 28.12 0.75 7.63
CA ALA A 35 28.74 1.03 8.92
C ALA A 35 27.83 0.63 10.09
N GLN A 36 26.53 0.84 9.98
CA GLN A 36 25.55 0.47 10.99
C GLN A 36 25.44 -1.06 11.15
N VAL A 37 25.47 -1.82 10.07
CA VAL A 37 25.49 -3.30 10.10
C VAL A 37 26.75 -3.81 10.79
N VAL A 38 27.93 -3.29 10.41
CA VAL A 38 29.22 -3.63 11.04
C VAL A 38 29.18 -3.35 12.54
N ALA A 39 28.74 -2.15 12.92
CA ALA A 39 28.71 -1.72 14.33
C ALA A 39 27.77 -2.61 15.17
N ALA A 40 26.58 -2.95 14.63
CA ALA A 40 25.62 -3.82 15.32
C ALA A 40 26.19 -5.23 15.53
N ARG A 41 26.79 -5.81 14.51
CA ARG A 41 27.44 -7.13 14.63
C ARG A 41 28.59 -7.11 15.64
N GLN A 42 29.45 -6.10 15.59
CA GLN A 42 30.57 -5.94 16.52
C GLN A 42 30.10 -5.75 17.96
N LYS A 43 29.04 -4.97 18.18
CA LYS A 43 28.45 -4.77 19.50
C LYS A 43 27.98 -6.07 20.15
N LEU A 44 27.47 -7.01 19.34
CA LEU A 44 27.07 -8.33 19.82
C LEU A 44 28.25 -9.32 19.87
N GLY A 45 29.43 -8.98 19.36
CA GLY A 45 30.59 -9.86 19.30
C GLY A 45 30.41 -11.10 18.39
N LEU A 46 29.51 -10.99 17.39
CA LEU A 46 29.14 -12.13 16.55
C LEU A 46 29.96 -12.20 15.25
N THR A 47 30.16 -13.44 14.78
CA THR A 47 30.64 -13.72 13.41
C THR A 47 29.53 -13.32 12.40
N HIS A 48 29.83 -13.26 11.10
CA HIS A 48 28.84 -13.02 10.07
C HIS A 48 27.72 -14.08 10.07
N ALA A 49 28.06 -15.35 10.27
CA ALA A 49 27.06 -16.42 10.37
C ALA A 49 26.19 -16.26 11.62
N GLY A 50 26.80 -16.06 12.80
CA GLY A 50 26.04 -15.86 14.04
C GLY A 50 25.16 -14.61 14.00
N PHE A 51 25.60 -13.55 13.30
CA PHE A 51 24.79 -12.36 13.12
C PHE A 51 23.63 -12.58 12.14
N ALA A 52 23.85 -13.38 11.10
CA ALA A 52 22.77 -13.80 10.19
C ALA A 52 21.69 -14.60 10.93
N ASP A 53 22.09 -15.55 11.79
CA ASP A 53 21.17 -16.33 12.62
C ASP A 53 20.38 -15.43 13.60
N HIS A 54 21.09 -14.49 14.24
CA HIS A 54 20.47 -13.51 15.13
C HIS A 54 19.42 -12.65 14.41
N LEU A 55 19.76 -12.13 13.23
CA LEU A 55 18.82 -11.35 12.41
C LEU A 55 17.67 -12.19 11.89
N THR A 56 17.89 -13.45 11.52
CA THR A 56 16.83 -14.39 11.11
C THR A 56 15.81 -14.54 12.22
N GLY A 57 16.25 -14.75 13.47
CA GLY A 57 15.36 -14.83 14.63
C GLY A 57 14.60 -13.53 14.92
N SER A 58 15.22 -12.38 14.64
CA SER A 58 14.65 -11.07 14.92
C SER A 58 13.69 -10.59 13.85
N LEU A 59 13.91 -10.96 12.59
CA LEU A 59 13.19 -10.46 11.42
C LEU A 59 12.08 -11.41 10.95
N GLY A 60 12.13 -12.68 11.38
CA GLY A 60 11.16 -13.69 10.97
C GLY A 60 11.33 -14.20 9.53
N TRP A 61 12.41 -13.81 8.84
CA TRP A 61 12.75 -14.31 7.51
C TRP A 61 14.23 -14.68 7.42
N PRO A 62 14.64 -15.64 6.56
CA PRO A 62 16.01 -16.16 6.53
C PRO A 62 17.01 -15.11 6.03
N VAL A 63 17.97 -14.77 6.89
CA VAL A 63 19.13 -13.96 6.55
C VAL A 63 20.32 -14.90 6.40
N TYR A 64 21.05 -14.79 5.31
CA TYR A 64 22.22 -15.62 5.03
C TYR A 64 23.52 -14.86 5.32
N GLU A 65 24.56 -15.58 5.74
CA GLU A 65 25.89 -15.02 5.97
C GLU A 65 26.41 -14.20 4.77
N SER A 66 26.17 -14.70 3.56
CA SER A 66 26.54 -14.00 2.32
C SER A 66 25.81 -12.66 2.14
N ALA A 67 24.59 -12.53 2.67
CA ALA A 67 23.85 -11.27 2.65
C ALA A 67 24.49 -10.27 3.63
N VAL A 68 24.78 -10.69 4.85
CA VAL A 68 25.48 -9.86 5.85
C VAL A 68 26.80 -9.33 5.30
N LYS A 69 27.65 -10.20 4.73
CA LYS A 69 28.92 -9.80 4.11
C LYS A 69 28.74 -8.75 3.01
N ARG A 70 27.70 -8.91 2.17
CA ARG A 70 27.40 -7.92 1.13
C ARG A 70 26.89 -6.59 1.70
N TRP A 71 26.08 -6.64 2.76
CA TRP A 71 25.59 -5.42 3.41
C TRP A 71 26.71 -4.62 4.09
N GLU A 72 27.75 -5.30 4.58
CA GLU A 72 28.92 -4.63 5.15
C GLU A 72 29.86 -4.03 4.11
N THR A 73 29.79 -4.45 2.84
CA THR A 73 30.81 -4.08 1.83
C THR A 73 30.28 -3.37 0.60
N SER A 74 29.12 -3.74 0.06
CA SER A 74 28.76 -3.34 -1.30
C SER A 74 27.29 -3.12 -1.59
N LYS A 75 26.38 -3.55 -0.71
CA LYS A 75 24.95 -3.46 -0.94
C LYS A 75 24.23 -3.00 0.33
N ALA A 76 23.43 -1.96 0.21
CA ALA A 76 22.59 -1.54 1.32
C ALA A 76 21.66 -2.68 1.78
N PRO A 77 21.55 -2.91 3.11
CA PRO A 77 20.61 -3.87 3.66
C PRO A 77 19.15 -3.41 3.47
N PRO A 78 18.16 -4.33 3.57
CA PRO A 78 16.76 -3.97 3.67
C PRO A 78 16.49 -3.06 4.87
N GLY A 79 15.42 -2.26 4.79
CA GLY A 79 15.09 -1.28 5.84
C GLY A 79 14.81 -1.90 7.20
N ASP A 80 14.17 -3.05 7.25
CA ASP A 80 13.91 -3.82 8.47
C ASP A 80 15.19 -4.35 9.12
N ALA A 81 16.17 -4.79 8.32
CA ALA A 81 17.49 -5.16 8.82
C ALA A 81 18.24 -3.96 9.42
N LEU A 82 18.11 -2.76 8.82
CA LEU A 82 18.67 -1.53 9.38
C LEU A 82 18.00 -1.16 10.71
N LEU A 83 16.69 -1.31 10.81
CA LEU A 83 15.94 -1.06 12.06
C LEU A 83 16.38 -2.04 13.15
N ALA A 84 16.55 -3.32 12.82
CA ALA A 84 17.09 -4.30 13.76
C ALA A 84 18.50 -3.93 14.22
N CYS A 85 19.39 -3.52 13.31
CA CYS A 85 20.71 -3.01 13.66
C CYS A 85 20.65 -1.77 14.56
N ALA A 86 19.74 -0.83 14.29
CA ALA A 86 19.56 0.35 15.13
C ALA A 86 19.09 -0.03 16.54
N ALA A 87 18.17 -0.95 16.68
CA ALA A 87 17.70 -1.47 17.96
C ALA A 87 18.85 -2.10 18.78
N ILE A 88 19.66 -2.93 18.13
CA ILE A 88 20.87 -3.52 18.73
C ILE A 88 21.82 -2.41 19.24
N LEU A 89 22.06 -1.41 18.42
CA LEU A 89 22.97 -0.30 18.78
C LEU A 89 22.42 0.55 19.93
N GLN A 90 21.14 0.70 20.04
CA GLN A 90 20.48 1.43 21.14
C GLN A 90 20.33 0.58 22.41
N GLY A 91 20.58 -0.73 22.34
CA GLY A 91 20.39 -1.65 23.46
C GLY A 91 18.93 -1.87 23.83
N VAL A 92 18.02 -1.61 22.88
CA VAL A 92 16.60 -1.94 23.02
C VAL A 92 16.37 -3.35 22.47
N PRO A 93 15.38 -4.10 22.98
CA PRO A 93 15.05 -5.40 22.39
C PRO A 93 14.74 -5.21 20.91
N THR A 94 15.40 -6.02 20.07
CA THR A 94 15.02 -6.07 18.65
C THR A 94 13.58 -6.57 18.62
N PRO A 95 12.63 -5.81 18.09
CA PRO A 95 11.27 -6.30 18.02
C PRO A 95 11.29 -7.56 17.17
N ALA A 96 10.97 -8.69 17.79
CA ALA A 96 10.77 -9.97 17.10
C ALA A 96 9.55 -9.94 16.16
N VAL A 97 8.93 -8.77 16.06
CA VAL A 97 7.70 -8.52 15.33
C VAL A 97 7.89 -7.22 14.56
N PRO A 98 7.43 -7.11 13.32
CA PRO A 98 7.46 -5.85 12.57
C PRO A 98 6.96 -4.71 13.44
N LEU A 99 7.62 -3.55 13.35
CA LEU A 99 7.29 -2.34 14.14
C LEU A 99 5.78 -2.01 14.14
N LEU A 100 5.10 -2.42 13.08
CA LEU A 100 3.66 -2.23 12.89
C LEU A 100 2.80 -3.12 13.77
N ALA A 101 3.28 -4.30 14.17
CA ALA A 101 2.54 -5.18 15.07
C ALA A 101 2.56 -4.70 16.54
N THR A 102 3.34 -3.68 16.86
CA THR A 102 3.37 -3.07 18.20
C THR A 102 2.39 -1.90 18.33
N VAL A 103 1.82 -1.42 17.24
CA VAL A 103 0.81 -0.36 17.27
C VAL A 103 -0.57 -1.01 17.43
N PRO A 104 -1.23 -0.85 18.59
CA PRO A 104 -2.54 -1.44 18.77
C PRO A 104 -3.54 -0.84 17.78
N PRO A 105 -4.54 -1.61 17.33
CA PRO A 105 -5.63 -1.09 16.52
C PRO A 105 -6.31 0.09 17.21
N ALA A 106 -6.65 1.12 16.45
CA ALA A 106 -7.35 2.30 16.97
C ALA A 106 -8.85 2.06 17.16
N PHE A 107 -9.37 0.97 16.59
CA PHE A 107 -10.76 0.52 16.67
C PHE A 107 -10.82 -1.00 16.46
N PRO A 108 -11.95 -1.67 16.80
CA PRO A 108 -12.10 -3.11 16.58
C PRO A 108 -11.99 -3.47 15.09
N ALA A 109 -11.22 -4.53 14.76
CA ALA A 109 -11.03 -4.99 13.37
C ALA A 109 -12.36 -5.39 12.72
N GLU A 110 -13.32 -5.86 13.51
CA GLU A 110 -14.68 -6.24 13.10
C GLU A 110 -15.43 -5.09 12.41
N ALA A 111 -15.07 -3.84 12.72
CA ALA A 111 -15.61 -2.67 12.04
C ALA A 111 -15.28 -2.65 10.54
N LEU A 112 -14.28 -3.41 10.09
CA LEU A 112 -13.91 -3.51 8.68
C LEU A 112 -14.56 -4.70 7.97
N ALA A 113 -15.21 -5.62 8.69
CA ALA A 113 -15.88 -6.77 8.08
C ALA A 113 -17.05 -6.33 7.18
N GLY A 114 -17.26 -7.04 6.09
CA GLY A 114 -18.33 -6.80 5.14
C GLY A 114 -17.87 -6.38 3.75
N PRO A 115 -18.80 -5.91 2.89
CA PRO A 115 -18.52 -5.60 1.51
C PRO A 115 -17.93 -4.20 1.30
N TRP A 116 -17.03 -4.10 0.31
CA TRP A 116 -16.35 -2.88 -0.09
C TRP A 116 -16.29 -2.78 -1.61
N LEU A 117 -16.59 -1.61 -2.17
CA LEU A 117 -16.20 -1.29 -3.54
C LEU A 117 -14.72 -0.88 -3.52
N THR A 118 -13.88 -1.54 -4.30
CA THR A 118 -12.46 -1.24 -4.38
C THR A 118 -12.10 -0.75 -5.77
N CYS A 119 -11.33 0.33 -5.84
CA CYS A 119 -10.86 0.88 -7.09
C CYS A 119 -9.38 1.21 -7.03
N TYR A 120 -8.67 0.87 -8.10
CA TYR A 120 -7.28 1.26 -8.28
C TYR A 120 -6.96 1.57 -9.72
N GLN A 121 -5.93 2.39 -9.89
CA GLN A 121 -5.34 2.70 -11.18
C GLN A 121 -4.04 1.92 -11.36
N PHE A 122 -3.80 1.43 -12.56
CA PHE A 122 -2.54 0.81 -12.95
C PHE A 122 -2.13 1.29 -14.35
N SER A 123 -0.86 1.11 -14.71
CA SER A 123 -0.36 1.44 -16.04
C SER A 123 -0.29 0.18 -16.89
N HIS A 124 -0.79 0.27 -18.12
CA HIS A 124 -0.60 -0.75 -19.14
C HIS A 124 -0.19 -0.07 -20.44
N ASN A 125 0.99 -0.42 -20.97
CA ASN A 125 1.57 0.22 -22.16
C ASN A 125 1.62 1.75 -22.05
N ALA A 126 2.09 2.26 -20.91
CA ALA A 126 2.17 3.69 -20.57
C ALA A 126 0.81 4.44 -20.56
N SER A 127 -0.31 3.73 -20.65
CA SER A 127 -1.65 4.31 -20.54
C SER A 127 -2.28 3.94 -19.20
N PRO A 128 -2.97 4.88 -18.53
CA PRO A 128 -3.70 4.58 -17.31
C PRO A 128 -4.87 3.63 -17.61
N ARG A 129 -5.06 2.67 -16.72
CA ARG A 129 -6.18 1.74 -16.73
C ARG A 129 -6.78 1.73 -15.34
N TYR A 130 -8.04 1.45 -15.26
CA TYR A 130 -8.79 1.41 -14.02
C TYR A 130 -9.34 0.02 -13.78
N HIS A 131 -9.34 -0.39 -12.53
CA HIS A 131 -9.96 -1.62 -12.08
C HIS A 131 -10.91 -1.31 -10.93
N ALA A 132 -12.06 -1.93 -10.97
CA ALA A 132 -13.06 -1.84 -9.92
C ALA A 132 -13.62 -3.24 -9.65
N ASP A 133 -13.74 -3.59 -8.38
CA ASP A 133 -14.37 -4.83 -7.94
C ASP A 133 -15.03 -4.67 -6.56
N ILE A 134 -15.77 -5.69 -6.14
CA ILE A 134 -16.32 -5.78 -4.79
C ILE A 134 -15.44 -6.74 -3.99
N ALA A 135 -14.87 -6.27 -2.90
CA ALA A 135 -14.16 -7.09 -1.93
C ALA A 135 -15.05 -7.39 -0.73
N HIS A 136 -14.98 -8.61 -0.23
CA HIS A 136 -15.60 -8.98 1.04
C HIS A 136 -14.52 -9.18 2.09
N ALA A 137 -14.50 -8.31 3.08
CA ALA A 137 -13.57 -8.37 4.19
C ALA A 137 -14.12 -9.21 5.33
N THR A 138 -13.27 -10.07 5.90
CA THR A 138 -13.56 -10.91 7.06
C THR A 138 -12.48 -10.73 8.11
N VAL A 139 -12.79 -10.99 9.37
CA VAL A 139 -11.81 -10.95 10.47
C VAL A 139 -11.57 -12.37 10.96
N GLY A 140 -10.31 -12.77 10.95
CA GLY A 140 -9.89 -14.07 11.47
C GLY A 140 -9.84 -14.09 13.01
N PRO A 141 -9.73 -15.28 13.60
CA PRO A 141 -9.67 -15.43 15.06
C PRO A 141 -8.40 -14.82 15.69
N ASP A 142 -7.39 -14.56 14.89
CA ASP A 142 -6.14 -13.86 15.25
C ASP A 142 -6.22 -12.34 15.08
N GLY A 143 -7.39 -11.80 14.70
CA GLY A 143 -7.61 -10.38 14.44
C GLY A 143 -7.08 -9.92 13.08
N ARG A 144 -6.56 -10.80 12.23
CA ARG A 144 -6.17 -10.46 10.87
C ARG A 144 -7.39 -10.27 9.99
N ILE A 145 -7.24 -9.42 9.00
CA ILE A 145 -8.28 -9.09 8.04
C ILE A 145 -7.96 -9.78 6.73
N GLY A 146 -8.79 -10.77 6.39
CA GLY A 146 -8.82 -11.37 5.07
C GLY A 146 -9.81 -10.65 4.17
N ALA A 147 -9.52 -10.52 2.88
CA ALA A 147 -10.50 -10.08 1.91
C ALA A 147 -10.36 -10.85 0.59
N VAL A 148 -11.49 -11.14 -0.03
CA VAL A 148 -11.55 -11.78 -1.35
C VAL A 148 -12.34 -10.90 -2.28
N ASN A 149 -11.75 -10.61 -3.44
CA ASN A 149 -12.39 -9.77 -4.43
C ASN A 149 -13.29 -10.59 -5.37
N HIS A 150 -14.43 -10.02 -5.69
CA HIS A 150 -15.33 -10.50 -6.71
C HIS A 150 -15.15 -9.61 -7.95
N PRO A 151 -14.39 -10.06 -8.98
CA PRO A 151 -14.20 -9.26 -10.17
C PRO A 151 -15.53 -9.09 -10.92
N PRO A 152 -15.73 -7.93 -11.56
CA PRO A 152 -16.92 -7.70 -12.37
C PRO A 152 -16.97 -8.70 -13.54
N GLU A 153 -18.18 -9.01 -13.99
CA GLU A 153 -18.35 -9.78 -15.22
C GLU A 153 -17.65 -9.10 -16.40
N PRO A 154 -16.95 -9.85 -17.27
CA PRO A 154 -16.31 -9.27 -18.43
C PRO A 154 -17.36 -8.67 -19.36
N ARG A 155 -17.20 -7.38 -19.71
CA ARG A 155 -18.16 -6.63 -20.52
C ARG A 155 -18.12 -6.93 -22.00
N SER A 156 -17.07 -7.61 -22.49
CA SER A 156 -16.94 -7.96 -23.91
C SER A 156 -16.18 -9.25 -24.08
N GLU A 157 -16.61 -10.03 -25.09
CA GLU A 157 -15.92 -11.24 -25.50
C GLU A 157 -14.42 -10.97 -25.76
N GLY A 158 -13.56 -11.81 -25.20
CA GLY A 158 -12.12 -11.80 -25.46
C GLY A 158 -11.28 -10.87 -24.57
N ARG A 159 -11.84 -10.17 -23.58
CA ARG A 159 -11.05 -9.35 -22.65
C ARG A 159 -10.63 -10.09 -21.39
N ALA A 160 -9.50 -9.62 -20.85
CA ALA A 160 -8.71 -10.20 -19.79
C ALA A 160 -9.51 -10.97 -18.72
N ARG A 161 -8.98 -12.13 -18.35
CA ARG A 161 -9.49 -12.89 -17.22
C ARG A 161 -9.62 -11.97 -16.00
N PRO A 162 -10.74 -12.02 -15.27
CA PRO A 162 -10.94 -11.22 -14.08
C PRO A 162 -9.83 -11.54 -13.07
N PHE A 163 -9.19 -10.48 -12.53
CA PHE A 163 -8.21 -10.63 -11.46
C PHE A 163 -8.97 -10.86 -10.15
N ARG A 164 -8.78 -12.03 -9.57
CA ARG A 164 -9.29 -12.33 -8.23
C ARG A 164 -8.13 -12.26 -7.26
N ASN A 165 -8.18 -11.31 -6.36
CA ASN A 165 -7.16 -11.11 -5.35
C ASN A 165 -7.65 -11.62 -3.99
N GLU A 166 -6.73 -12.23 -3.27
CA GLU A 166 -6.83 -12.46 -1.83
C GLU A 166 -5.93 -11.47 -1.11
N ILE A 167 -6.43 -10.96 -0.01
CA ILE A 167 -5.73 -10.02 0.85
C ILE A 167 -5.62 -10.65 2.22
N ASP A 168 -4.44 -10.52 2.83
CA ASP A 168 -4.17 -10.88 4.22
C ASP A 168 -3.42 -9.74 4.88
N ALA A 169 -4.07 -9.06 5.84
CA ALA A 169 -3.58 -7.84 6.42
C ALA A 169 -3.83 -7.76 7.93
N ALA A 170 -3.06 -6.92 8.60
CA ALA A 170 -3.23 -6.57 10.00
C ALA A 170 -3.61 -5.10 10.13
N LEU A 171 -4.45 -4.80 11.12
CA LEU A 171 -4.79 -3.44 11.51
C LEU A 171 -3.79 -2.94 12.55
N ALA A 172 -3.03 -1.88 12.20
CA ALA A 172 -2.07 -1.22 13.08
C ALA A 172 -2.44 0.26 13.20
N GLY A 173 -2.90 0.70 14.38
CA GLY A 173 -3.52 2.01 14.53
C GLY A 173 -4.75 2.11 13.62
N ARG A 174 -4.69 3.04 12.69
CA ARG A 174 -5.70 3.18 11.62
C ARG A 174 -5.20 2.73 10.24
N HIS A 175 -4.15 1.91 10.19
CA HIS A 175 -3.60 1.43 8.94
C HIS A 175 -3.82 -0.06 8.77
N LEU A 176 -4.42 -0.44 7.65
CA LEU A 176 -4.47 -1.82 7.18
C LEU A 176 -3.20 -2.09 6.38
N ILE A 177 -2.39 -3.02 6.84
CA ILE A 177 -1.07 -3.30 6.26
C ILE A 177 -0.95 -4.81 6.05
N GLY A 178 -0.58 -5.19 4.85
CA GLY A 178 -0.51 -6.59 4.51
C GLY A 178 -0.05 -6.88 3.10
N GLU A 179 -0.43 -8.04 2.64
CA GLU A 179 -0.13 -8.52 1.30
C GLU A 179 -1.40 -8.81 0.50
N TRP A 180 -1.25 -8.78 -0.80
CA TRP A 180 -2.26 -9.24 -1.73
C TRP A 180 -1.63 -10.23 -2.71
N ARG A 181 -2.42 -11.18 -3.18
CA ARG A 181 -2.02 -12.16 -4.20
C ARG A 181 -3.17 -12.44 -5.14
N ASN A 182 -2.86 -12.63 -6.41
CA ASN A 182 -3.84 -13.08 -7.38
C ASN A 182 -3.98 -14.61 -7.29
N THR A 183 -5.21 -15.08 -7.14
CA THR A 183 -5.49 -16.53 -7.01
C THR A 183 -5.49 -17.28 -8.35
N SER A 184 -5.67 -16.55 -9.46
CA SER A 184 -5.67 -17.13 -10.80
C SER A 184 -4.28 -17.15 -11.45
N ASP A 185 -3.39 -16.24 -11.03
CA ASP A 185 -2.01 -16.17 -11.50
C ASP A 185 -1.09 -15.75 -10.36
N THR A 186 -0.44 -16.73 -9.75
CA THR A 186 0.43 -16.57 -8.58
C THR A 186 1.67 -15.71 -8.81
N ARG A 187 1.96 -15.30 -10.06
CA ARG A 187 3.04 -14.36 -10.37
C ARG A 187 2.70 -12.92 -9.96
N TYR A 188 1.40 -12.62 -9.78
CA TYR A 188 0.94 -11.31 -9.33
C TYR A 188 0.70 -11.34 -7.83
N TYR A 189 1.56 -10.66 -7.11
CA TYR A 189 1.48 -10.51 -5.66
C TYR A 189 2.16 -9.22 -5.23
N GLY A 190 1.89 -8.77 -4.02
CA GLY A 190 2.51 -7.57 -3.50
C GLY A 190 2.08 -7.21 -2.09
N ALA A 191 2.39 -6.00 -1.70
CA ALA A 191 2.04 -5.42 -0.42
C ALA A 191 0.99 -4.32 -0.58
N LEU A 192 0.27 -4.04 0.49
CA LEU A 192 -0.66 -2.91 0.56
C LEU A 192 -0.53 -2.20 1.90
N GLN A 193 -0.81 -0.91 1.87
CA GLN A 193 -1.03 -0.08 3.04
C GLN A 193 -2.19 0.87 2.77
N LEU A 194 -3.27 0.73 3.54
CA LEU A 194 -4.45 1.59 3.45
C LEU A 194 -4.66 2.28 4.79
N ALA A 195 -4.85 3.59 4.78
CA ALA A 195 -5.33 4.34 5.93
C ALA A 195 -6.85 4.18 6.03
N VAL A 196 -7.36 3.75 7.17
CA VAL A 196 -8.79 3.69 7.46
C VAL A 196 -9.21 5.07 7.98
N LEU A 197 -10.00 5.78 7.21
CA LEU A 197 -10.44 7.12 7.58
C LEU A 197 -11.49 7.07 8.70
N PRO A 198 -11.61 8.12 9.53
CA PRO A 198 -12.62 8.18 10.58
C PRO A 198 -14.03 7.93 10.04
N GLY A 199 -14.79 7.10 10.75
CA GLY A 199 -16.12 6.64 10.33
C GLY A 199 -16.10 5.26 9.64
N GLU A 200 -14.91 4.71 9.33
CA GLU A 200 -14.68 3.37 8.77
C GLU A 200 -15.50 3.10 7.49
N ILE A 201 -15.80 4.19 6.75
CA ILE A 201 -16.50 4.16 5.45
C ILE A 201 -15.52 4.13 4.27
N VAL A 202 -14.33 4.72 4.45
CA VAL A 202 -13.31 4.85 3.41
C VAL A 202 -11.99 4.31 3.92
N MET A 203 -11.33 3.51 3.09
CA MET A 203 -9.91 3.17 3.23
C MET A 203 -9.19 3.64 1.98
N GLU A 204 -8.02 4.27 2.14
CA GLU A 204 -7.24 4.74 1.00
C GLU A 204 -5.74 4.65 1.26
N GLY A 205 -4.99 4.38 0.22
CA GLY A 205 -3.53 4.26 0.33
C GLY A 205 -2.90 3.72 -0.94
N TYR A 206 -1.90 2.87 -0.78
CA TYR A 206 -1.11 2.39 -1.89
C TYR A 206 -0.94 0.88 -1.84
N TYR A 207 -0.82 0.31 -3.03
CA TYR A 207 -0.29 -1.03 -3.21
C TYR A 207 1.05 -0.97 -3.94
N ALA A 208 1.87 -1.97 -3.73
CA ALA A 208 3.04 -2.26 -4.52
C ALA A 208 2.97 -3.73 -4.95
N GLY A 209 3.35 -4.03 -6.17
CA GLY A 209 3.28 -5.40 -6.65
C GLY A 209 4.26 -5.70 -7.77
N VAL A 210 4.55 -6.99 -7.93
CA VAL A 210 5.36 -7.50 -9.04
C VAL A 210 4.41 -7.84 -10.18
N GLY A 211 4.63 -7.23 -11.35
CA GLY A 211 3.91 -7.52 -12.58
C GLY A 211 4.54 -8.64 -13.40
N SER A 212 3.91 -8.98 -14.52
CA SER A 212 4.37 -10.04 -15.45
C SER A 212 5.74 -9.78 -16.07
N ASP A 213 6.18 -8.53 -16.08
CA ASP A 213 7.50 -8.08 -16.56
C ASP A 213 8.57 -8.03 -15.48
N ILE A 214 8.27 -8.56 -14.29
CA ILE A 214 9.16 -8.57 -13.10
C ILE A 214 9.47 -7.15 -12.61
N GLN A 215 8.74 -6.13 -13.06
CA GLN A 215 8.86 -4.79 -12.55
C GLN A 215 7.94 -4.58 -11.35
N VAL A 216 8.43 -3.84 -10.36
CA VAL A 216 7.60 -3.40 -9.24
C VAL A 216 6.79 -2.19 -9.70
N SER A 217 5.49 -2.34 -9.69
CA SER A 217 4.54 -1.26 -9.91
C SER A 217 3.91 -0.83 -8.59
N THR A 218 3.57 0.45 -8.50
CA THR A 218 2.81 1.00 -7.37
C THR A 218 1.61 1.74 -7.91
N GLY A 219 0.53 1.73 -7.14
CA GLY A 219 -0.68 2.45 -7.48
C GLY A 219 -1.47 2.87 -6.25
N PHE A 220 -2.29 3.88 -6.42
CA PHE A 220 -3.24 4.30 -5.40
C PHE A 220 -4.42 3.33 -5.38
N TRP A 221 -4.86 2.93 -4.18
CA TRP A 221 -5.97 2.03 -3.96
C TRP A 221 -6.93 2.65 -2.97
N LYS A 222 -8.20 2.76 -3.34
CA LYS A 222 -9.23 3.31 -2.47
C LYS A 222 -10.42 2.37 -2.40
N TRP A 223 -10.93 2.20 -1.20
CA TRP A 223 -12.04 1.35 -0.87
C TRP A 223 -13.14 2.19 -0.24
N VAL A 224 -14.36 2.00 -0.67
CA VAL A 224 -15.54 2.62 -0.09
C VAL A 224 -16.49 1.51 0.35
N ARG A 225 -16.97 1.61 1.57
CA ARG A 225 -17.89 0.62 2.13
C ARG A 225 -19.18 0.55 1.31
N LEU A 226 -19.62 -0.68 1.06
CA LEU A 226 -20.94 -0.96 0.53
C LEU A 226 -21.90 -1.25 1.69
N ASP A 227 -23.15 -0.84 1.55
CA ASP A 227 -24.22 -1.19 2.47
C ASP A 227 -24.51 -2.69 2.37
N PRO A 228 -24.28 -3.49 3.43
CA PRO A 228 -24.52 -4.93 3.42
C PRO A 228 -25.97 -5.29 3.06
N ASP A 229 -26.93 -4.45 3.48
CA ASP A 229 -28.35 -4.70 3.22
C ASP A 229 -28.72 -4.51 1.74
N SER A 230 -27.87 -3.79 1.00
CA SER A 230 -28.02 -3.63 -0.46
C SER A 230 -27.46 -4.82 -1.26
N ILE A 231 -26.69 -5.72 -0.60
CA ILE A 231 -26.05 -6.88 -1.23
C ILE A 231 -26.50 -8.13 -0.47
N PRO A 232 -27.65 -8.71 -0.83
CA PRO A 232 -28.25 -9.82 -0.08
C PRO A 232 -27.43 -11.12 -0.16
N ASP A 233 -26.63 -11.29 -1.22
CA ASP A 233 -25.76 -12.45 -1.39
C ASP A 233 -24.49 -12.06 -2.17
N LEU A 234 -23.34 -12.10 -1.48
CA LEU A 234 -22.02 -11.84 -2.09
C LEU A 234 -21.50 -13.00 -2.95
N GLY A 235 -22.15 -14.14 -2.88
CA GLY A 235 -21.89 -15.28 -3.77
C GLY A 235 -22.54 -15.13 -5.14
N MET A 236 -23.22 -14.02 -5.42
CA MET A 236 -23.96 -13.82 -6.67
C MET A 236 -23.01 -13.81 -7.89
N PRO A 237 -23.06 -14.79 -8.74
CA PRO A 237 -22.56 -14.65 -10.09
C PRO A 237 -23.42 -13.60 -10.81
N GLY A 238 -22.80 -12.66 -11.51
CA GLY A 238 -23.54 -11.80 -12.44
C GLY A 238 -23.85 -10.38 -11.98
N VAL A 239 -23.18 -9.82 -10.97
CA VAL A 239 -23.23 -8.38 -10.74
C VAL A 239 -22.34 -7.68 -11.77
N THR A 240 -22.95 -7.04 -12.75
CA THR A 240 -22.23 -6.18 -13.70
C THR A 240 -22.07 -4.81 -13.09
N LEU A 241 -20.83 -4.42 -12.81
CA LEU A 241 -20.51 -3.08 -12.32
C LEU A 241 -20.50 -2.07 -13.48
N ARG A 242 -20.71 -0.79 -13.16
CA ARG A 242 -20.50 0.33 -14.09
C ARG A 242 -19.07 0.31 -14.64
N GLU A 243 -18.80 1.14 -15.66
CA GLU A 243 -17.45 1.25 -16.21
C GLU A 243 -16.41 1.56 -15.11
N PRO A 244 -15.25 0.88 -15.12
CA PRO A 244 -14.23 1.09 -14.10
C PRO A 244 -13.74 2.53 -13.98
N SER A 245 -13.74 3.31 -15.07
CA SER A 245 -13.43 4.74 -15.05
C SER A 245 -14.44 5.54 -14.24
N ASP A 246 -15.73 5.27 -14.46
CA ASP A 246 -16.81 5.99 -13.75
C ASP A 246 -16.82 5.65 -12.26
N LEU A 247 -16.58 4.37 -11.94
CA LEU A 247 -16.45 3.94 -10.54
C LEU A 247 -15.20 4.51 -9.89
N TYR A 248 -14.10 4.65 -10.63
CA TYR A 248 -12.90 5.29 -10.13
C TYR A 248 -13.17 6.74 -9.76
N ASP A 249 -13.82 7.50 -10.63
CA ASP A 249 -14.16 8.91 -10.38
C ASP A 249 -15.13 9.03 -9.18
N LEU A 250 -16.14 8.16 -9.09
CA LEU A 250 -17.04 8.08 -7.94
C LEU A 250 -16.27 7.84 -6.65
N VAL A 251 -15.43 6.80 -6.62
CA VAL A 251 -14.67 6.40 -5.43
C VAL A 251 -13.65 7.47 -5.04
N MET A 252 -12.92 8.06 -6.02
CA MET A 252 -11.91 9.08 -5.72
C MET A 252 -12.52 10.35 -5.13
N SER A 253 -13.72 10.72 -5.54
CA SER A 253 -14.46 11.87 -5.00
C SER A 253 -15.21 11.55 -3.69
N TYR A 254 -15.26 10.28 -3.27
CA TYR A 254 -16.10 9.88 -2.14
C TYR A 254 -15.54 10.37 -0.81
N SER A 255 -16.42 10.99 -0.01
CA SER A 255 -16.07 11.52 1.30
C SER A 255 -16.20 10.48 2.41
N GLN A 256 -15.28 10.49 3.36
CA GLN A 256 -15.38 9.68 4.58
C GLN A 256 -16.62 9.98 5.45
N TYR A 257 -17.27 11.11 5.22
CA TYR A 257 -18.49 11.50 5.93
C TYR A 257 -19.77 11.10 5.18
N GLY A 258 -19.61 10.40 4.04
CA GLY A 258 -20.74 9.84 3.29
C GLY A 258 -21.38 8.64 3.99
N ALA A 259 -22.56 8.25 3.55
CA ALA A 259 -23.13 6.96 3.92
C ALA A 259 -22.46 5.84 3.10
N PRO A 260 -22.53 4.56 3.51
CA PRO A 260 -22.11 3.47 2.63
C PRO A 260 -22.79 3.55 1.26
N LEU A 261 -22.07 3.20 0.20
CA LEU A 261 -22.65 3.08 -1.14
C LEU A 261 -23.60 1.88 -1.18
N THR A 262 -24.66 2.00 -1.96
CA THR A 262 -25.53 0.85 -2.24
C THR A 262 -25.09 0.11 -3.50
N LEU A 263 -25.55 -1.13 -3.67
CA LEU A 263 -25.30 -1.87 -4.91
C LEU A 263 -25.87 -1.12 -6.13
N ALA A 264 -26.99 -0.39 -5.96
CA ALA A 264 -27.57 0.42 -7.03
C ALA A 264 -26.64 1.55 -7.51
N ASP A 265 -25.84 2.14 -6.62
CA ASP A 265 -24.91 3.21 -6.98
C ASP A 265 -23.77 2.72 -7.88
N VAL A 266 -23.46 1.43 -7.84
CA VAL A 266 -22.27 0.85 -8.49
C VAL A 266 -22.60 -0.11 -9.64
N ARG A 267 -23.83 -0.57 -9.73
CA ARG A 267 -24.30 -1.52 -10.74
C ARG A 267 -24.62 -0.84 -12.05
N GLU A 268 -24.37 -1.54 -13.19
CA GLU A 268 -24.81 -1.12 -14.51
C GLU A 268 -26.33 -1.18 -14.62
N GLY A 269 -26.95 -0.16 -15.22
CA GLY A 269 -28.39 -0.15 -15.56
C GLY A 269 -29.31 0.12 -14.39
N SER A 270 -28.84 0.82 -13.34
CA SER A 270 -29.68 1.36 -12.25
C SER A 270 -30.30 2.67 -12.63
#